data_909c7048f3cff7e5e1545035ee4dad6e
#
_entry.id   909c7048f3cff7e5e1545035ee4dad6e
#
_cell.length_a   1.000
_cell.length_b   1.000
_cell.length_c   1.000
_cell.angle_alpha   90.00
_cell.angle_beta   90.00
_cell.angle_gamma   90.00
#
_symmetry.space_group_name_H-M   'P 1'
#
loop_
_entity.id
_entity.type
_entity.pdbx_description
1 polymer ?
#
loop_
_entity_poly.entity_id
_entity_poly.type
_entity_poly.pdbx_seq_one_letter_code
_entity_poly.pdbx_strand_id
1 'polypeptide(L)'
;GSWSTSFGMSILLVRVPKELRKEDNVQDKTQQQIQELIGRMETVFATMGSVKAENGIVAWVLGRKDLMAFEIVVHKDKISFYVTISKKLRQFIEEQIHAQYPNAQIEDVSDYNIFAPTSVILGSYVVFKRADYFPIKTYRKLETDSMNSLTNALSKIDSGDGASIQYVLRAAHKHWRRDGLMIAKGMQQGKRLSDVERQGLLGLIWYVMRGLGAIITEHNKDKTPGGNTYHLSPLENDMIKGLEEKASKAGLEANIRVVVSAKTPEKAQRYLNDILNSYCQFNIYEYGNSLTKKMPMLQTRMIRHFIFRRFDESFSLILSAEEMASMFHLPLPSTETPKINWLLSRKALPPPNLPSEGILLGLSEYRGHKYEVRMKSGDRRRHMYVIGKSGVGKSVFQASMIKQDIEAGRGVCVIDPHGDLIDECLEYVPKERADDVILFDPADFERPLGL
;
A
#
# COMPACT_ATOMS: atom_id res chain seq x y z
N GLY A 1 5.25 -10.58 -27.46
CA GLY A 1 6.37 -10.64 -26.53
C GLY A 1 6.03 -9.88 -25.29
N SER A 2 6.00 -10.49 -24.11
CA SER A 2 6.16 -9.97 -22.76
C SER A 2 5.31 -10.71 -21.73
N TRP A 3 5.39 -12.04 -21.77
CA TRP A 3 4.88 -12.89 -20.67
C TRP A 3 5.82 -12.90 -19.46
N SER A 4 7.01 -12.27 -19.57
CA SER A 4 8.07 -12.35 -18.56
C SER A 4 7.95 -11.37 -17.39
N THR A 5 7.05 -10.39 -17.42
CA THR A 5 6.95 -9.37 -16.35
C THR A 5 6.14 -9.81 -15.14
N SER A 6 5.16 -10.70 -15.31
CA SER A 6 4.32 -11.18 -14.20
C SER A 6 5.03 -12.19 -13.30
N PHE A 7 5.94 -12.99 -13.85
CA PHE A 7 6.69 -14.02 -13.09
C PHE A 7 7.82 -13.47 -12.21
N GLY A 8 8.13 -12.17 -12.32
CA GLY A 8 9.21 -11.53 -11.56
C GLY A 8 8.73 -10.56 -10.46
N MET A 9 7.43 -10.49 -10.19
CA MET A 9 6.86 -9.57 -9.21
C MET A 9 6.59 -10.27 -7.88
N SER A 10 6.78 -9.56 -6.77
CA SER A 10 6.30 -9.93 -5.43
C SER A 10 5.08 -9.08 -5.10
N ILE A 11 4.07 -9.69 -4.51
CA ILE A 11 2.86 -9.03 -4.03
C ILE A 11 2.90 -9.04 -2.51
N LEU A 12 3.04 -7.87 -1.94
CA LEU A 12 3.24 -7.67 -0.52
C LEU A 12 1.95 -7.13 0.10
N LEU A 13 1.36 -7.86 1.02
CA LEU A 13 0.29 -7.36 1.88
C LEU A 13 0.91 -6.58 3.03
N VAL A 14 0.55 -5.31 3.16
CA VAL A 14 1.03 -4.43 4.22
C VAL A 14 -0.09 -4.17 5.23
N ARG A 15 0.15 -4.54 6.48
CA ARG A 15 -0.79 -4.30 7.58
C ARG A 15 -0.14 -3.49 8.68
N VAL A 16 -0.88 -2.55 9.24
CA VAL A 16 -0.47 -1.75 10.39
C VAL A 16 -1.37 -2.03 11.59
N PRO A 17 -0.86 -1.88 12.83
CA PRO A 17 -1.69 -2.07 14.02
C PRO A 17 -2.68 -0.92 14.18
N LYS A 18 -3.89 -1.23 14.61
CA LYS A 18 -4.86 -0.24 15.07
C LYS A 18 -4.51 0.22 16.48
N GLU A 19 -4.60 1.51 16.77
CA GLU A 19 -4.58 1.98 18.16
C GLU A 19 -5.88 1.56 18.84
N LEU A 20 -5.76 0.78 19.92
CA LEU A 20 -6.88 0.54 20.81
C LEU A 20 -7.10 1.83 21.62
N ARG A 21 -8.27 2.44 21.50
CA ARG A 21 -8.66 3.56 22.36
C ARG A 21 -8.68 3.02 23.80
N LYS A 22 -7.83 3.57 24.67
CA LYS A 22 -8.04 3.46 26.11
C LYS A 22 -9.17 4.42 26.43
N GLU A 23 -10.19 3.95 27.10
CA GLU A 23 -11.45 4.68 27.41
C GLU A 23 -11.23 6.04 28.10
N ASP A 24 -10.05 6.30 28.67
CA ASP A 24 -9.76 7.48 29.46
C ASP A 24 -8.97 8.61 28.75
N ASN A 25 -8.58 8.48 27.48
CA ASN A 25 -7.82 9.51 26.77
C ASN A 25 -8.21 9.62 25.30
N VAL A 26 -9.44 10.06 25.06
CA VAL A 26 -9.90 10.44 23.71
C VAL A 26 -9.51 11.90 23.44
N GLN A 27 -8.25 12.17 23.19
CA GLN A 27 -7.88 13.38 22.45
C GLN A 27 -7.93 13.03 20.97
N ASP A 28 -8.83 13.66 20.23
CA ASP A 28 -8.82 13.64 18.77
C ASP A 28 -7.44 14.12 18.32
N LYS A 29 -6.82 13.36 17.41
CA LYS A 29 -5.52 13.76 16.87
C LYS A 29 -5.65 15.12 16.22
N THR A 30 -4.74 16.01 16.53
CA THR A 30 -4.71 17.33 15.91
C THR A 30 -4.40 17.21 14.42
N GLN A 31 -4.83 18.18 13.62
CA GLN A 31 -4.54 18.23 12.19
C GLN A 31 -3.04 18.05 11.91
N GLN A 32 -2.19 18.67 12.72
CA GLN A 32 -0.73 18.55 12.60
C GLN A 32 -0.24 17.09 12.80
N GLN A 33 -0.79 16.36 13.77
CA GLN A 33 -0.44 14.96 14.00
C GLN A 33 -0.89 14.06 12.82
N ILE A 34 -2.07 14.32 12.25
CA ILE A 34 -2.55 13.61 11.05
C ILE A 34 -1.59 13.86 9.88
N GLN A 35 -1.22 15.13 9.64
CA GLN A 35 -0.28 15.50 8.58
C GLN A 35 1.10 14.86 8.76
N GLU A 36 1.60 14.78 9.98
CA GLU A 36 2.87 14.12 10.31
C GLU A 36 2.82 12.62 9.98
N LEU A 37 1.73 11.95 10.33
CA LEU A 37 1.54 10.53 10.04
C LEU A 37 1.46 10.26 8.52
N ILE A 38 0.75 11.08 7.75
CA ILE A 38 0.69 10.98 6.29
C ILE A 38 2.05 11.29 5.67
N GLY A 39 2.78 12.27 6.22
CA GLY A 39 4.13 12.65 5.80
C GLY A 39 5.15 11.50 5.82
N ARG A 40 4.91 10.46 6.62
CA ARG A 40 5.71 9.23 6.59
C ARG A 40 5.67 8.56 5.21
N MET A 41 4.48 8.50 4.61
CA MET A 41 4.36 7.90 3.27
C MET A 41 4.89 8.84 2.18
N GLU A 42 4.81 10.16 2.36
CA GLU A 42 5.48 11.12 1.48
C GLU A 42 6.99 10.85 1.42
N THR A 43 7.63 10.53 2.55
CA THR A 43 9.06 10.19 2.60
C THR A 43 9.36 8.93 1.79
N VAL A 44 8.53 7.89 1.87
CA VAL A 44 8.67 6.67 1.06
C VAL A 44 8.58 7.03 -0.43
N PHE A 45 7.58 7.78 -0.85
CA PHE A 45 7.41 8.18 -2.25
C PHE A 45 8.51 9.13 -2.73
N ALA A 46 9.01 10.02 -1.88
CA ALA A 46 10.13 10.90 -2.22
C ALA A 46 11.41 10.10 -2.51
N THR A 47 11.68 9.08 -1.71
CA THR A 47 12.81 8.17 -1.95
C THR A 47 12.66 7.42 -3.27
N MET A 48 11.46 6.90 -3.55
CA MET A 48 11.14 6.21 -4.82
C MET A 48 11.30 7.12 -6.03
N GLY A 49 10.78 8.35 -5.96
CA GLY A 49 10.89 9.35 -7.04
C GLY A 49 12.31 9.90 -7.23
N SER A 50 13.21 9.66 -6.29
CA SER A 50 14.63 10.03 -6.36
C SER A 50 15.49 8.95 -7.04
N VAL A 51 14.98 7.72 -7.19
CA VAL A 51 15.63 6.66 -7.94
C VAL A 51 15.79 7.13 -9.40
N LYS A 52 16.96 6.89 -9.99
CA LYS A 52 17.21 7.29 -11.37
C LYS A 52 16.25 6.56 -12.30
N ALA A 53 15.44 7.32 -13.04
CA ALA A 53 14.56 6.77 -14.06
C ALA A 53 15.35 5.96 -15.10
N GLU A 54 14.88 4.76 -15.41
CA GLU A 54 15.50 3.95 -16.46
C GLU A 54 15.36 4.65 -17.82
N ASN A 55 16.48 4.82 -18.50
CA ASN A 55 16.58 5.48 -19.79
C ASN A 55 17.28 4.56 -20.81
N GLY A 56 17.08 4.84 -22.10
CA GLY A 56 17.77 4.18 -23.21
C GLY A 56 16.85 3.38 -24.12
N ILE A 57 17.40 2.91 -25.23
CA ILE A 57 16.65 2.18 -26.28
C ILE A 57 16.01 0.90 -25.72
N VAL A 58 16.69 0.23 -24.79
CA VAL A 58 16.18 -1.01 -24.16
C VAL A 58 14.94 -0.72 -23.31
N ALA A 59 14.94 0.34 -22.52
CA ALA A 59 13.79 0.76 -21.72
C ALA A 59 12.63 1.23 -22.62
N TRP A 60 12.94 1.85 -23.76
CA TRP A 60 11.94 2.28 -24.74
C TRP A 60 11.28 1.09 -25.47
N VAL A 61 12.05 0.07 -25.85
CA VAL A 61 11.53 -1.09 -26.61
C VAL A 61 10.90 -2.16 -25.72
N LEU A 62 11.52 -2.47 -24.58
CA LEU A 62 11.09 -3.56 -23.68
C LEU A 62 10.20 -3.08 -22.51
N GLY A 63 10.07 -1.77 -22.33
CA GLY A 63 9.42 -1.15 -21.18
C GLY A 63 10.36 -1.03 -19.98
N ARG A 64 10.05 -0.06 -19.12
CA ARG A 64 10.81 0.19 -17.88
C ARG A 64 10.50 -0.91 -16.85
N LYS A 65 11.51 -1.29 -16.07
CA LYS A 65 11.43 -2.33 -15.02
C LYS A 65 11.33 -1.75 -13.61
N ASP A 66 11.40 -0.43 -13.47
CA ASP A 66 11.27 0.31 -12.22
C ASP A 66 9.82 0.57 -11.82
N LEU A 67 8.89 -0.28 -12.28
CA LEU A 67 7.47 -0.19 -11.97
C LEU A 67 7.17 -0.74 -10.57
N MET A 68 6.34 0.00 -9.86
CA MET A 68 5.76 -0.37 -8.58
C MET A 68 4.27 -0.09 -8.60
N ALA A 69 3.47 -0.96 -7.98
CA ALA A 69 2.04 -0.72 -7.84
C ALA A 69 1.67 -0.67 -6.35
N PHE A 70 0.94 0.38 -5.98
CA PHE A 70 0.31 0.54 -4.67
C PHE A 70 -1.19 0.38 -4.85
N GLU A 71 -1.79 -0.50 -4.07
CA GLU A 71 -3.16 -0.94 -4.33
C GLU A 71 -3.97 -0.95 -3.05
N ILE A 72 -5.19 -0.40 -3.11
CA ILE A 72 -6.19 -0.48 -2.04
C ILE A 72 -7.30 -1.35 -2.58
N VAL A 73 -7.51 -2.50 -1.95
CA VAL A 73 -8.38 -3.55 -2.48
C VAL A 73 -9.43 -3.90 -1.45
N VAL A 74 -10.70 -3.88 -1.84
CA VAL A 74 -11.77 -4.50 -1.07
C VAL A 74 -12.15 -5.83 -1.71
N HIS A 75 -12.01 -6.88 -0.93
CA HIS A 75 -12.33 -8.25 -1.32
C HIS A 75 -12.66 -9.07 -0.08
N LYS A 76 -13.66 -9.96 -0.17
CA LYS A 76 -14.12 -10.79 0.97
C LYS A 76 -14.34 -9.95 2.24
N ASP A 77 -15.01 -8.82 2.08
CA ASP A 77 -15.39 -7.91 3.16
C ASP A 77 -14.23 -7.28 3.93
N LYS A 78 -13.03 -7.23 3.32
CA LYS A 78 -11.83 -6.60 3.89
C LYS A 78 -11.21 -5.62 2.94
N ILE A 79 -10.81 -4.45 3.46
CA ILE A 79 -10.00 -3.45 2.75
C ILE A 79 -8.54 -3.70 3.10
N SER A 80 -7.75 -4.04 2.12
CA SER A 80 -6.33 -4.41 2.27
C SER A 80 -5.44 -3.52 1.41
N PHE A 81 -4.21 -3.31 1.87
CA PHE A 81 -3.21 -2.48 1.22
C PHE A 81 -2.10 -3.38 0.69
N TYR A 82 -1.87 -3.31 -0.61
CA TYR A 82 -0.85 -4.12 -1.28
C TYR A 82 0.21 -3.23 -1.93
N VAL A 83 1.42 -3.77 -1.96
CA VAL A 83 2.52 -3.21 -2.75
C VAL A 83 3.05 -4.31 -3.66
N THR A 84 2.92 -4.10 -4.97
CA THR A 84 3.43 -5.04 -5.97
C THR A 84 4.68 -4.46 -6.61
N ILE A 85 5.76 -5.21 -6.57
CA ILE A 85 7.09 -4.74 -6.94
C ILE A 85 7.94 -5.86 -7.54
N SER A 86 8.92 -5.50 -8.36
CA SER A 86 9.88 -6.49 -8.86
C SER A 86 10.67 -7.11 -7.69
N LYS A 87 10.97 -8.41 -7.77
CA LYS A 87 11.75 -9.12 -6.74
C LYS A 87 13.07 -8.45 -6.41
N LYS A 88 13.68 -7.76 -7.38
CA LYS A 88 14.95 -7.04 -7.20
C LYS A 88 14.84 -5.82 -6.27
N LEU A 89 13.69 -5.15 -6.28
CA LEU A 89 13.44 -3.96 -5.48
C LEU A 89 12.71 -4.26 -4.16
N ARG A 90 12.39 -5.53 -3.91
CA ARG A 90 11.62 -5.95 -2.74
C ARG A 90 12.27 -5.50 -1.44
N GLN A 91 13.53 -5.87 -1.23
CA GLN A 91 14.25 -5.52 -0.01
C GLN A 91 14.29 -4.01 0.21
N PHE A 92 14.58 -3.25 -0.86
CA PHE A 92 14.59 -1.79 -0.80
C PHE A 92 13.25 -1.21 -0.31
N ILE A 93 12.12 -1.65 -0.88
CA ILE A 93 10.82 -1.10 -0.48
C ILE A 93 10.40 -1.54 0.93
N GLU A 94 10.71 -2.77 1.32
CA GLU A 94 10.48 -3.26 2.69
C GLU A 94 11.25 -2.43 3.72
N GLU A 95 12.51 -2.12 3.45
CA GLU A 95 13.35 -1.26 4.29
C GLU A 95 12.79 0.16 4.39
N GLN A 96 12.33 0.75 3.27
CA GLN A 96 11.74 2.09 3.25
C GLN A 96 10.41 2.14 4.03
N ILE A 97 9.55 1.14 3.88
CA ILE A 97 8.29 1.06 4.63
C ILE A 97 8.59 0.86 6.11
N HIS A 98 9.48 -0.06 6.49
CA HIS A 98 9.82 -0.30 7.90
C HIS A 98 10.51 0.89 8.58
N ALA A 99 11.29 1.68 7.83
CA ALA A 99 11.89 2.90 8.36
C ALA A 99 10.84 3.92 8.82
N GLN A 100 9.72 4.02 8.09
CA GLN A 100 8.62 4.94 8.40
C GLN A 100 7.51 4.30 9.25
N TYR A 101 7.29 3.00 9.11
CA TYR A 101 6.26 2.21 9.79
C TYR A 101 6.90 1.00 10.49
N PRO A 102 7.60 1.20 11.62
CA PRO A 102 8.36 0.12 12.29
C PRO A 102 7.50 -1.07 12.70
N ASN A 103 6.22 -0.83 12.99
CA ASN A 103 5.26 -1.83 13.43
C ASN A 103 4.43 -2.42 12.28
N ALA A 104 4.71 -2.06 11.03
CA ALA A 104 4.03 -2.65 9.89
C ALA A 104 4.47 -4.10 9.70
N GLN A 105 3.51 -4.96 9.35
CA GLN A 105 3.77 -6.32 8.91
C GLN A 105 3.66 -6.36 7.38
N ILE A 106 4.70 -6.88 6.74
CA ILE A 106 4.78 -7.05 5.29
C ILE A 106 4.86 -8.55 5.02
N GLU A 107 3.89 -9.08 4.30
CA GLU A 107 3.79 -10.50 3.96
C GLU A 107 3.77 -10.66 2.44
N ASP A 108 4.57 -11.60 1.92
CA ASP A 108 4.47 -12.05 0.53
C ASP A 108 3.25 -12.95 0.40
N VAL A 109 2.35 -12.58 -0.48
CA VAL A 109 1.08 -13.29 -0.65
C VAL A 109 0.84 -13.62 -2.12
N SER A 110 -0.05 -14.59 -2.37
CA SER A 110 -0.56 -14.85 -3.71
C SER A 110 -1.40 -13.65 -4.20
N ASP A 111 -1.49 -13.50 -5.53
CA ASP A 111 -2.27 -12.41 -6.11
C ASP A 111 -3.73 -12.50 -5.69
N TYR A 112 -4.30 -11.34 -5.37
CA TYR A 112 -5.71 -11.24 -5.03
C TYR A 112 -6.57 -11.29 -6.30
N ASN A 113 -7.80 -11.77 -6.16
CA ASN A 113 -8.76 -11.79 -7.25
C ASN A 113 -10.08 -11.13 -6.80
N ILE A 114 -10.37 -9.95 -7.36
CA ILE A 114 -11.63 -9.24 -7.10
C ILE A 114 -12.76 -9.69 -8.03
N PHE A 115 -12.46 -10.52 -9.04
CA PHE A 115 -13.42 -10.93 -10.05
C PHE A 115 -14.18 -12.17 -9.59
N ALA A 116 -15.50 -12.07 -9.49
CA ALA A 116 -16.36 -13.21 -9.27
C ALA A 116 -16.87 -13.76 -10.62
N PRO A 117 -17.12 -15.07 -10.73
CA PRO A 117 -17.82 -15.63 -11.89
C PRO A 117 -19.14 -14.88 -12.13
N THR A 118 -19.46 -14.57 -13.38
CA THR A 118 -20.70 -13.86 -13.77
C THR A 118 -20.81 -12.41 -13.32
N SER A 119 -19.77 -11.82 -12.69
CA SER A 119 -19.81 -10.42 -12.30
C SER A 119 -19.61 -9.47 -13.49
N VAL A 120 -20.21 -8.29 -13.37
CA VAL A 120 -19.96 -7.16 -14.27
C VAL A 120 -18.72 -6.43 -13.81
N ILE A 121 -17.76 -6.25 -14.71
CA ILE A 121 -16.49 -5.59 -14.42
C ILE A 121 -16.49 -4.25 -15.15
N LEU A 122 -16.28 -3.18 -14.39
CA LEU A 122 -16.11 -1.83 -14.90
C LEU A 122 -14.80 -1.23 -14.39
N GLY A 123 -14.17 -0.42 -15.24
CA GLY A 123 -12.97 0.28 -14.85
C GLY A 123 -12.84 1.66 -15.48
N SER A 124 -12.14 2.55 -14.80
CA SER A 124 -11.82 3.89 -15.27
C SER A 124 -10.41 4.29 -14.86
N TYR A 125 -9.77 5.08 -15.70
CA TYR A 125 -8.59 5.83 -15.29
C TYR A 125 -9.01 7.14 -14.61
N VAL A 126 -8.16 7.61 -13.70
CA VAL A 126 -8.23 8.96 -13.14
C VAL A 126 -7.07 9.74 -13.74
N VAL A 127 -7.37 10.86 -14.39
CA VAL A 127 -6.37 11.67 -15.11
C VAL A 127 -6.52 13.15 -14.74
N PHE A 128 -5.50 13.94 -15.02
CA PHE A 128 -5.57 15.39 -14.88
C PHE A 128 -6.36 16.03 -16.01
N LYS A 129 -7.06 17.14 -15.69
CA LYS A 129 -7.70 18.02 -16.70
C LYS A 129 -6.72 18.98 -17.33
N ARG A 130 -5.71 19.43 -16.59
CA ARG A 130 -4.69 20.37 -17.04
C ARG A 130 -3.33 19.69 -17.10
N ALA A 131 -2.32 20.41 -17.55
CA ALA A 131 -0.95 19.90 -17.62
C ALA A 131 -0.41 19.44 -16.26
N ASP A 132 0.51 18.50 -16.27
CA ASP A 132 1.04 17.82 -15.08
C ASP A 132 1.75 18.73 -14.08
N TYR A 133 2.22 19.88 -14.52
CA TYR A 133 2.90 20.85 -13.63
C TYR A 133 1.94 21.60 -12.70
N PHE A 134 0.63 21.65 -12.98
CA PHE A 134 -0.33 22.26 -12.07
C PHE A 134 -0.58 21.35 -10.86
N PRO A 135 -0.52 21.90 -9.62
CA PRO A 135 -0.72 21.11 -8.41
C PRO A 135 -2.18 20.76 -8.17
N ILE A 136 -2.40 19.69 -7.42
CA ILE A 136 -3.67 19.36 -6.79
C ILE A 136 -3.62 19.66 -5.29
N LYS A 137 -4.76 19.61 -4.63
CA LYS A 137 -4.89 19.81 -3.18
C LYS A 137 -4.29 18.60 -2.46
N THR A 138 -3.35 18.86 -1.55
CA THR A 138 -2.66 17.83 -0.80
C THR A 138 -3.19 17.70 0.64
N TYR A 139 -2.79 16.67 1.34
CA TYR A 139 -3.13 16.43 2.74
C TYR A 139 -2.77 17.60 3.66
N ARG A 140 -1.76 18.42 3.30
CA ARG A 140 -1.39 19.61 4.08
C ARG A 140 -2.45 20.71 4.06
N LYS A 141 -3.33 20.71 3.06
CA LYS A 141 -4.44 21.66 2.89
C LYS A 141 -5.81 21.05 3.23
N LEU A 142 -5.83 19.78 3.65
CA LEU A 142 -7.04 19.08 4.10
C LEU A 142 -7.10 19.09 5.64
N GLU A 143 -8.30 19.20 6.18
CA GLU A 143 -8.53 19.23 7.63
C GLU A 143 -8.55 17.83 8.26
N THR A 144 -8.88 16.84 7.45
CA THR A 144 -9.04 15.43 7.87
C THR A 144 -8.11 14.52 7.08
N ASP A 145 -8.04 13.25 7.50
CA ASP A 145 -7.36 12.21 6.75
C ASP A 145 -7.87 12.13 5.31
N SER A 146 -6.97 12.37 4.36
CA SER A 146 -7.28 12.43 2.93
C SER A 146 -7.78 11.10 2.35
N MET A 147 -7.47 9.97 2.98
CA MET A 147 -7.93 8.65 2.54
C MET A 147 -9.31 8.26 3.06
N ASN A 148 -9.87 8.98 4.03
CA ASN A 148 -11.17 8.63 4.59
C ASN A 148 -12.27 8.54 3.54
N SER A 149 -12.33 9.46 2.59
CA SER A 149 -13.33 9.42 1.51
C SER A 149 -13.18 8.20 0.61
N LEU A 150 -11.94 7.82 0.27
CA LEU A 150 -11.64 6.65 -0.57
C LEU A 150 -11.98 5.35 0.17
N THR A 151 -11.52 5.21 1.41
CA THR A 151 -11.76 4.00 2.20
C THR A 151 -13.23 3.85 2.59
N ASN A 152 -13.94 4.96 2.84
CA ASN A 152 -15.39 4.94 3.09
C ASN A 152 -16.17 4.51 1.84
N ALA A 153 -15.79 4.97 0.64
CA ALA A 153 -16.40 4.50 -0.59
C ALA A 153 -16.21 2.98 -0.78
N LEU A 154 -15.00 2.48 -0.50
CA LEU A 154 -14.69 1.05 -0.56
C LEU A 154 -15.45 0.24 0.52
N SER A 155 -15.67 0.79 1.70
CA SER A 155 -16.38 0.09 2.79
C SER A 155 -17.86 -0.20 2.49
N LYS A 156 -18.46 0.55 1.54
CA LYS A 156 -19.86 0.38 1.10
C LYS A 156 -20.04 -0.75 0.08
N ILE A 157 -18.98 -1.37 -0.38
CA ILE A 157 -19.05 -2.49 -1.31
C ILE A 157 -19.54 -3.73 -0.58
N ASP A 158 -20.54 -4.38 -1.15
CA ASP A 158 -21.21 -5.53 -0.55
C ASP A 158 -20.27 -6.76 -0.49
N SER A 159 -20.54 -7.64 0.46
CA SER A 159 -19.88 -8.93 0.53
C SER A 159 -20.14 -9.75 -0.74
N GLY A 160 -19.08 -10.24 -1.37
CA GLY A 160 -19.14 -10.97 -2.64
C GLY A 160 -18.90 -10.11 -3.89
N ASP A 161 -18.92 -8.78 -3.77
CA ASP A 161 -18.43 -7.85 -4.77
C ASP A 161 -16.99 -7.44 -4.41
N GLY A 162 -16.28 -6.80 -5.33
CA GLY A 162 -14.91 -6.37 -5.11
C GLY A 162 -14.56 -5.09 -5.86
N ALA A 163 -13.56 -4.38 -5.38
CA ALA A 163 -12.98 -3.24 -6.08
C ALA A 163 -11.50 -3.06 -5.74
N SER A 164 -10.80 -2.40 -6.63
CA SER A 164 -9.41 -2.01 -6.42
C SER A 164 -9.15 -0.61 -6.95
N ILE A 165 -8.43 0.17 -6.15
CA ILE A 165 -7.76 1.38 -6.58
C ILE A 165 -6.29 1.04 -6.74
N GLN A 166 -5.77 1.17 -7.95
CA GLN A 166 -4.40 0.79 -8.28
C GLN A 166 -3.62 2.01 -8.77
N TYR A 167 -2.51 2.28 -8.12
CA TYR A 167 -1.53 3.30 -8.49
C TYR A 167 -0.28 2.59 -9.03
N VAL A 168 -0.09 2.61 -10.35
CA VAL A 168 1.14 2.07 -10.96
C VAL A 168 2.11 3.22 -11.14
N LEU A 169 3.25 3.15 -10.46
CA LEU A 169 4.20 4.24 -10.29
C LEU A 169 5.57 3.90 -10.88
N ARG A 170 6.26 4.92 -11.34
CA ARG A 170 7.68 4.90 -11.66
C ARG A 170 8.28 6.30 -11.47
N ALA A 171 9.60 6.39 -11.33
CA ALA A 171 10.27 7.69 -11.18
C ALA A 171 10.05 8.56 -12.42
N ALA A 172 9.67 9.83 -12.22
CA ALA A 172 9.41 10.76 -13.32
C ALA A 172 10.71 11.30 -13.91
N HIS A 173 10.70 11.54 -15.23
CA HIS A 173 11.77 12.26 -15.91
C HIS A 173 11.79 13.74 -15.48
N LYS A 174 12.97 14.36 -15.46
CA LYS A 174 13.15 15.71 -14.89
C LYS A 174 12.50 16.86 -15.69
N HIS A 175 12.02 16.60 -16.91
CA HIS A 175 11.51 17.65 -17.80
C HIS A 175 10.30 18.41 -17.23
N TRP A 176 9.37 17.72 -16.59
CA TRP A 176 8.14 18.32 -16.04
C TRP A 176 8.40 19.47 -15.04
N ARG A 177 9.49 19.34 -14.24
CA ARG A 177 9.88 20.38 -13.28
C ARG A 177 10.28 21.66 -13.99
N ARG A 178 11.04 21.52 -15.07
CA ARG A 178 11.52 22.67 -15.86
C ARG A 178 10.34 23.42 -16.46
N ASP A 179 9.33 22.72 -16.94
CA ASP A 179 8.17 23.34 -17.56
C ASP A 179 7.35 24.13 -16.52
N GLY A 180 7.10 23.56 -15.33
CA GLY A 180 6.44 24.27 -14.22
C GLY A 180 7.20 25.51 -13.74
N LEU A 181 8.52 25.38 -13.55
CA LEU A 181 9.38 26.49 -13.14
C LEU A 181 9.47 27.58 -14.21
N MET A 182 9.48 27.23 -15.49
CA MET A 182 9.50 28.16 -16.60
C MET A 182 8.23 29.00 -16.64
N ILE A 183 7.07 28.37 -16.39
CA ILE A 183 5.79 29.08 -16.30
C ILE A 183 5.76 30.00 -15.09
N ALA A 184 6.15 29.52 -13.91
CA ALA A 184 6.22 30.33 -12.70
C ALA A 184 7.10 31.58 -12.91
N LYS A 185 8.29 31.38 -13.46
CA LYS A 185 9.22 32.49 -13.78
C LYS A 185 8.66 33.48 -14.81
N GLY A 186 8.00 32.97 -15.86
CA GLY A 186 7.35 33.83 -16.87
C GLY A 186 6.27 34.71 -16.26
N MET A 187 5.45 34.15 -15.38
CA MET A 187 4.41 34.87 -14.67
C MET A 187 5.02 35.92 -13.69
N GLN A 188 6.05 35.56 -12.94
CA GLN A 188 6.79 36.51 -12.07
C GLN A 188 7.36 37.71 -12.84
N GLN A 189 7.69 37.50 -14.11
CA GLN A 189 8.13 38.58 -15.02
C GLN A 189 6.98 39.43 -15.59
N GLY A 190 5.73 39.24 -15.10
CA GLY A 190 4.57 40.01 -15.53
C GLY A 190 3.95 39.54 -16.85
N LYS A 191 4.21 38.28 -17.28
CA LYS A 191 3.53 37.70 -18.43
C LYS A 191 2.28 36.94 -17.96
N ARG A 192 1.22 36.97 -18.78
CA ARG A 192 0.03 36.16 -18.52
C ARG A 192 0.30 34.70 -18.78
N LEU A 193 -0.38 33.82 -18.03
CA LEU A 193 -0.27 32.36 -18.18
C LEU A 193 -0.42 31.93 -19.67
N SER A 194 -1.44 32.43 -20.37
CA SER A 194 -1.68 32.15 -21.79
C SER A 194 -0.51 32.48 -22.72
N ASP A 195 0.23 33.52 -22.39
CA ASP A 195 1.37 33.97 -23.21
C ASP A 195 2.60 33.10 -22.95
N VAL A 196 2.79 32.66 -21.72
CA VAL A 196 3.88 31.77 -21.34
C VAL A 196 3.67 30.35 -21.88
N GLU A 197 2.45 29.83 -21.81
CA GLU A 197 2.09 28.53 -22.40
C GLU A 197 2.26 28.51 -23.92
N ARG A 198 1.85 29.58 -24.59
CA ARG A 198 2.03 29.76 -26.03
C ARG A 198 3.51 29.81 -26.44
N GLN A 199 4.35 30.51 -25.67
CA GLN A 199 5.78 30.58 -25.93
C GLN A 199 6.45 29.21 -25.73
N GLY A 200 6.03 28.41 -24.73
CA GLY A 200 6.49 27.04 -24.52
C GLY A 200 6.14 26.13 -25.70
N LEU A 201 4.91 26.23 -26.23
CA LEU A 201 4.47 25.43 -27.38
C LEU A 201 5.19 25.83 -28.66
N LEU A 202 5.36 27.14 -28.90
CA LEU A 202 6.12 27.67 -30.07
C LEU A 202 7.58 27.30 -29.99
N GLY A 203 8.17 27.31 -28.81
CA GLY A 203 9.54 26.87 -28.56
C GLY A 203 9.73 25.36 -28.87
N LEU A 204 8.77 24.53 -28.54
CA LEU A 204 8.78 23.11 -28.88
C LEU A 204 8.66 22.88 -30.38
N ILE A 205 7.75 23.58 -31.04
CA ILE A 205 7.56 23.53 -32.51
C ILE A 205 8.84 24.01 -33.22
N TRP A 206 9.43 25.10 -32.75
CA TRP A 206 10.69 25.63 -33.30
C TRP A 206 11.85 24.63 -33.13
N TYR A 207 11.95 23.96 -31.95
CA TYR A 207 12.97 22.94 -31.69
C TYR A 207 12.80 21.74 -32.62
N VAL A 208 11.57 21.26 -32.84
CA VAL A 208 11.26 20.15 -33.76
C VAL A 208 11.56 20.57 -35.21
N MET A 209 11.19 21.79 -35.63
CA MET A 209 11.48 22.30 -36.96
C MET A 209 12.98 22.51 -37.23
N ARG A 210 13.74 22.94 -36.22
CA ARG A 210 15.19 23.05 -36.30
C ARG A 210 15.87 21.69 -36.44
N GLY A 211 15.34 20.66 -35.80
CA GLY A 211 15.79 19.26 -35.96
C GLY A 211 15.50 18.68 -37.35
N LEU A 212 14.58 19.24 -38.10
CA LEU A 212 14.20 18.84 -39.46
C LEU A 212 14.92 19.65 -40.56
N GLY A 213 15.93 20.48 -40.20
CA GLY A 213 16.78 21.14 -41.18
C GLY A 213 16.20 22.38 -41.90
N ALA A 214 15.10 22.93 -41.39
CA ALA A 214 14.53 24.17 -41.94
C ALA A 214 15.28 25.38 -41.40
N ILE A 215 16.15 25.99 -42.23
CA ILE A 215 16.76 27.28 -41.96
C ILE A 215 15.71 28.36 -42.07
N ILE A 216 15.21 28.85 -40.95
CA ILE A 216 14.39 30.06 -40.92
C ILE A 216 15.25 31.22 -40.43
N THR A 217 15.43 32.17 -41.30
CA THR A 217 16.10 33.44 -41.05
C THR A 217 15.49 34.17 -39.85
N GLU A 218 16.34 34.59 -38.94
CA GLU A 218 16.02 35.44 -37.83
C GLU A 218 15.42 36.77 -38.31
N HIS A 219 14.17 36.97 -38.01
CA HIS A 219 13.58 38.32 -38.07
C HIS A 219 13.61 38.90 -36.65
N ASN A 220 14.64 39.65 -36.36
CA ASN A 220 14.75 40.47 -35.18
C ASN A 220 13.61 41.49 -35.22
N LYS A 221 12.61 41.34 -34.37
CA LYS A 221 11.72 42.44 -33.97
C LYS A 221 12.09 42.85 -32.56
N ASP A 222 12.91 43.85 -32.46
CA ASP A 222 13.06 44.67 -31.27
C ASP A 222 11.66 45.18 -30.89
N LYS A 223 11.09 44.63 -29.85
CA LYS A 223 9.98 45.23 -29.12
C LYS A 223 10.54 45.83 -27.86
N THR A 224 10.71 47.15 -27.89
CA THR A 224 10.86 48.04 -26.75
C THR A 224 9.88 47.64 -25.62
N PRO A 225 10.33 47.60 -24.37
CA PRO A 225 9.45 47.39 -23.22
C PRO A 225 8.68 48.69 -22.95
N GLY A 226 7.52 48.85 -23.57
CA GLY A 226 6.52 49.82 -23.17
C GLY A 226 5.83 49.30 -21.89
N GLY A 227 6.12 49.94 -20.77
CA GLY A 227 5.66 49.51 -19.47
C GLY A 227 4.15 49.55 -19.28
N ASN A 228 3.56 48.39 -19.17
CA ASN A 228 2.47 48.14 -18.24
C ASN A 228 2.95 47.00 -17.36
N THR A 229 3.42 47.31 -16.19
CA THR A 229 3.76 46.36 -15.16
C THR A 229 2.45 45.64 -14.82
N TYR A 230 2.24 44.45 -15.38
CA TYR A 230 1.10 43.60 -15.03
C TYR A 230 1.26 43.20 -13.57
N HIS A 231 0.36 43.68 -12.73
CA HIS A 231 0.32 43.30 -11.32
C HIS A 231 -0.39 41.95 -11.19
N LEU A 232 0.35 40.96 -10.69
CA LEU A 232 -0.21 39.64 -10.43
C LEU A 232 -1.35 39.74 -9.41
N SER A 233 -2.46 39.12 -9.72
CA SER A 233 -3.55 38.94 -8.78
C SER A 233 -3.13 37.99 -7.63
N PRO A 234 -3.81 38.03 -6.48
CA PRO A 234 -3.57 37.06 -5.40
C PRO A 234 -3.64 35.60 -5.88
N LEU A 235 -4.59 35.32 -6.76
CA LEU A 235 -4.78 33.97 -7.36
C LEU A 235 -3.59 33.54 -8.21
N GLU A 236 -3.02 34.45 -9.01
CA GLU A 236 -1.83 34.18 -9.82
C GLU A 236 -0.59 33.98 -8.94
N ASN A 237 -0.49 34.68 -7.82
CA ASN A 237 0.56 34.45 -6.83
C ASN A 237 0.45 33.08 -6.20
N ASP A 238 -0.78 32.61 -5.87
CA ASP A 238 -1.02 31.26 -5.35
C ASP A 238 -0.69 30.20 -6.40
N MET A 239 -0.98 30.46 -7.67
CA MET A 239 -0.60 29.58 -8.78
C MET A 239 0.92 29.44 -8.89
N ILE A 240 1.65 30.55 -8.89
CA ILE A 240 3.12 30.55 -8.95
C ILE A 240 3.69 29.74 -7.79
N LYS A 241 3.24 30.03 -6.58
CA LYS A 241 3.66 29.31 -5.37
C LYS A 241 3.37 27.81 -5.47
N GLY A 242 2.20 27.44 -5.93
CA GLY A 242 1.82 26.03 -6.12
C GLY A 242 2.68 25.30 -7.17
N LEU A 243 3.03 25.98 -8.27
CA LEU A 243 3.95 25.44 -9.30
C LEU A 243 5.37 25.22 -8.74
N GLU A 244 5.89 26.19 -7.98
CA GLU A 244 7.20 26.11 -7.34
C GLU A 244 7.24 25.00 -6.27
N GLU A 245 6.22 24.92 -5.41
CA GLU A 245 6.08 23.88 -4.38
C GLU A 245 6.06 22.51 -5.00
N LYS A 246 5.24 22.28 -6.04
CA LYS A 246 5.19 20.99 -6.73
C LYS A 246 6.52 20.64 -7.38
N ALA A 247 7.16 21.59 -8.08
CA ALA A 247 8.43 21.38 -8.77
C ALA A 247 9.61 21.13 -7.81
N SER A 248 9.53 21.56 -6.55
CA SER A 248 10.55 21.33 -5.53
C SER A 248 10.62 19.90 -5.03
N LYS A 249 9.57 19.09 -5.27
CA LYS A 249 9.43 17.74 -4.73
C LYS A 249 9.82 16.67 -5.73
N ALA A 250 10.05 15.43 -5.23
CA ALA A 250 10.25 14.27 -6.08
C ALA A 250 8.99 14.00 -6.91
N GLY A 251 9.15 13.66 -8.18
CA GLY A 251 8.05 13.38 -9.11
C GLY A 251 7.94 11.90 -9.43
N LEU A 252 6.73 11.44 -9.57
CA LEU A 252 6.34 10.09 -9.93
C LEU A 252 5.41 10.14 -11.15
N GLU A 253 5.75 9.40 -12.20
CA GLU A 253 4.79 9.10 -13.25
C GLU A 253 3.84 8.03 -12.74
N ALA A 254 2.54 8.25 -12.87
CA ALA A 254 1.51 7.42 -12.31
C ALA A 254 0.41 7.08 -13.31
N ASN A 255 -0.10 5.85 -13.25
CA ASN A 255 -1.43 5.50 -13.72
C ASN A 255 -2.31 5.26 -12.51
N ILE A 256 -3.44 5.93 -12.44
CA ILE A 256 -4.46 5.69 -11.43
C ILE A 256 -5.62 4.96 -12.08
N ARG A 257 -5.93 3.77 -11.59
CA ARG A 257 -7.01 2.92 -12.09
C ARG A 257 -7.97 2.58 -10.97
N VAL A 258 -9.24 2.62 -11.27
CA VAL A 258 -10.30 2.12 -10.41
C VAL A 258 -11.00 1.00 -11.17
N VAL A 259 -11.03 -0.20 -10.58
CA VAL A 259 -11.69 -1.38 -11.16
C VAL A 259 -12.66 -1.92 -10.15
N VAL A 260 -13.88 -2.19 -10.57
CA VAL A 260 -14.95 -2.76 -9.76
C VAL A 260 -15.49 -4.02 -10.41
N SER A 261 -15.86 -4.98 -9.57
CA SER A 261 -16.53 -6.22 -9.95
C SER A 261 -17.77 -6.38 -9.08
N ALA A 262 -18.96 -6.37 -9.68
CA ALA A 262 -20.21 -6.45 -8.94
C ALA A 262 -21.22 -7.36 -9.63
N LYS A 263 -22.20 -7.83 -8.86
CA LYS A 263 -23.23 -8.76 -9.37
C LYS A 263 -24.13 -8.16 -10.44
N THR A 264 -24.34 -6.84 -10.43
CA THR A 264 -25.20 -6.16 -11.40
C THR A 264 -24.51 -4.92 -11.99
N PRO A 265 -24.89 -4.51 -13.23
CA PRO A 265 -24.33 -3.31 -13.87
C PRO A 265 -24.57 -2.04 -13.05
N GLU A 266 -25.74 -1.91 -12.43
CA GLU A 266 -26.14 -0.74 -11.64
C GLU A 266 -25.24 -0.60 -10.39
N LYS A 267 -24.99 -1.72 -9.71
CA LYS A 267 -24.05 -1.75 -8.56
C LYS A 267 -22.64 -1.41 -8.99
N ALA A 268 -22.15 -2.01 -10.07
CA ALA A 268 -20.81 -1.74 -10.62
C ALA A 268 -20.65 -0.24 -10.94
N GLN A 269 -21.65 0.35 -11.62
CA GLN A 269 -21.62 1.77 -11.96
C GLN A 269 -21.68 2.68 -10.74
N ARG A 270 -22.50 2.35 -9.74
CA ARG A 270 -22.58 3.09 -8.46
C ARG A 270 -21.26 3.05 -7.74
N TYR A 271 -20.69 1.87 -7.50
CA TYR A 271 -19.41 1.73 -6.80
C TYR A 271 -18.29 2.47 -7.51
N LEU A 272 -18.22 2.35 -8.85
CA LEU A 272 -17.23 3.07 -9.64
C LEU A 272 -17.39 4.59 -9.48
N ASN A 273 -18.60 5.11 -9.56
CA ASN A 273 -18.86 6.54 -9.40
C ASN A 273 -18.56 7.03 -7.98
N ASP A 274 -18.91 6.27 -6.94
CA ASP A 274 -18.64 6.64 -5.55
C ASP A 274 -17.13 6.75 -5.28
N ILE A 275 -16.34 5.80 -5.79
CA ILE A 275 -14.88 5.85 -5.67
C ILE A 275 -14.31 7.03 -6.47
N LEU A 276 -14.75 7.24 -7.71
CA LEU A 276 -14.28 8.34 -8.56
C LEU A 276 -14.61 9.71 -7.97
N ASN A 277 -15.81 9.86 -7.38
CA ASN A 277 -16.22 11.10 -6.72
C ASN A 277 -15.35 11.43 -5.50
N SER A 278 -14.78 10.43 -4.82
CA SER A 278 -13.89 10.64 -3.69
C SER A 278 -12.60 11.39 -4.07
N TYR A 279 -12.23 11.41 -5.35
CA TYR A 279 -11.08 12.17 -5.85
C TYR A 279 -11.35 13.67 -5.97
N CYS A 280 -12.61 14.13 -5.95
CA CYS A 280 -12.96 15.55 -6.08
C CYS A 280 -12.38 16.41 -4.96
N GLN A 281 -12.10 15.84 -3.77
CA GLN A 281 -11.48 16.54 -2.66
C GLN A 281 -10.07 17.08 -2.97
N PHE A 282 -9.38 16.49 -3.94
CA PHE A 282 -8.03 16.90 -4.35
C PHE A 282 -8.03 18.01 -5.42
N ASN A 283 -9.19 18.42 -5.90
CA ASN A 283 -9.29 19.42 -6.96
C ASN A 283 -8.99 20.83 -6.44
N ILE A 284 -8.23 21.58 -7.23
CA ILE A 284 -8.05 23.02 -7.09
C ILE A 284 -8.57 23.66 -8.38
N TYR A 285 -9.79 24.17 -8.34
CA TYR A 285 -10.48 24.66 -9.55
C TYR A 285 -9.93 25.98 -10.07
N GLU A 286 -9.41 26.82 -9.19
CA GLU A 286 -9.05 28.20 -9.49
C GLU A 286 -7.65 28.30 -10.11
N TYR A 287 -6.64 27.81 -9.42
CA TYR A 287 -5.25 27.97 -9.82
C TYR A 287 -4.48 26.67 -10.02
N GLY A 288 -5.08 25.54 -9.71
CA GLY A 288 -4.42 24.25 -9.75
C GLY A 288 -4.97 23.33 -10.83
N ASN A 289 -4.90 22.03 -10.55
CA ASN A 289 -5.41 20.95 -11.39
C ASN A 289 -6.64 20.29 -10.79
N SER A 290 -7.32 19.52 -11.60
CA SER A 290 -8.46 18.72 -11.20
C SER A 290 -8.30 17.31 -11.74
N LEU A 291 -8.72 16.34 -10.94
CA LEU A 291 -8.80 14.94 -11.35
C LEU A 291 -10.15 14.65 -12.00
N THR A 292 -10.12 13.89 -13.07
CA THR A 292 -11.34 13.50 -13.80
C THR A 292 -11.26 12.06 -14.24
N LYS A 293 -12.42 11.44 -14.40
CA LYS A 293 -12.53 10.09 -14.96
C LYS A 293 -12.25 10.10 -16.45
N LYS A 294 -11.55 9.08 -16.94
CA LYS A 294 -11.38 8.81 -18.37
C LYS A 294 -11.62 7.34 -18.64
N MET A 295 -12.76 7.07 -19.26
CA MET A 295 -13.13 5.71 -19.62
C MET A 295 -12.24 5.24 -20.78
N PRO A 296 -11.65 4.04 -20.70
CA PRO A 296 -10.88 3.49 -21.81
C PRO A 296 -11.82 3.07 -22.95
N MET A 297 -11.38 3.22 -24.19
CA MET A 297 -12.15 2.73 -25.35
C MET A 297 -12.35 1.22 -25.31
N LEU A 298 -11.37 0.47 -24.79
CA LEU A 298 -11.40 -0.99 -24.64
C LEU A 298 -11.23 -1.37 -23.16
N GLN A 299 -12.33 -1.72 -22.50
CA GLN A 299 -12.33 -2.18 -21.12
C GLN A 299 -11.43 -3.40 -20.92
N THR A 300 -11.46 -4.36 -21.84
CA THR A 300 -10.63 -5.57 -21.78
C THR A 300 -9.14 -5.27 -21.77
N ARG A 301 -8.68 -4.25 -22.50
CA ARG A 301 -7.27 -3.81 -22.47
C ARG A 301 -6.90 -3.24 -21.12
N MET A 302 -7.77 -2.39 -20.56
CA MET A 302 -7.54 -1.82 -19.23
C MET A 302 -7.50 -2.89 -18.16
N ILE A 303 -8.44 -3.83 -18.15
CA ILE A 303 -8.47 -4.94 -17.19
C ILE A 303 -7.20 -5.79 -17.30
N ARG A 304 -6.73 -6.05 -18.53
CA ARG A 304 -5.45 -6.72 -18.75
C ARG A 304 -4.29 -5.93 -18.17
N HIS A 305 -4.24 -4.60 -18.36
CA HIS A 305 -3.23 -3.74 -17.77
C HIS A 305 -3.32 -3.71 -16.24
N PHE A 306 -4.52 -3.78 -15.68
CA PHE A 306 -4.75 -3.90 -14.24
C PHE A 306 -4.18 -5.21 -13.68
N ILE A 307 -4.55 -6.34 -14.25
CA ILE A 307 -4.10 -7.66 -13.79
C ILE A 307 -2.57 -7.78 -13.82
N PHE A 308 -1.95 -7.30 -14.92
CA PHE A 308 -0.49 -7.41 -15.10
C PHE A 308 0.28 -6.18 -14.59
N ARG A 309 -0.36 -5.22 -13.91
CA ARG A 309 0.23 -3.96 -13.41
C ARG A 309 1.06 -3.23 -14.47
N ARG A 310 0.59 -3.25 -15.73
CA ARG A 310 1.26 -2.59 -16.84
C ARG A 310 1.03 -1.09 -16.80
N PHE A 311 2.06 -0.33 -17.09
CA PHE A 311 1.94 1.11 -17.28
C PHE A 311 1.34 1.43 -18.65
N ASP A 312 0.41 2.37 -18.70
CA ASP A 312 -0.21 2.87 -19.93
C ASP A 312 0.16 4.34 -20.14
N GLU A 313 1.03 4.60 -21.12
CA GLU A 313 1.55 5.95 -21.41
C GLU A 313 0.41 6.93 -21.76
N SER A 314 -0.69 6.45 -22.35
CA SER A 314 -1.83 7.29 -22.78
C SER A 314 -2.62 7.87 -21.60
N PHE A 315 -2.45 7.33 -20.40
CA PHE A 315 -3.16 7.74 -19.19
C PHE A 315 -2.18 8.09 -18.07
N SER A 316 -0.94 8.40 -18.44
CA SER A 316 0.07 8.85 -17.51
C SER A 316 -0.24 10.25 -16.98
N LEU A 317 0.04 10.45 -15.70
CA LEU A 317 0.05 11.75 -15.05
C LEU A 317 1.26 11.83 -14.12
N ILE A 318 1.71 13.06 -13.80
CA ILE A 318 2.86 13.26 -12.92
C ILE A 318 2.39 13.83 -11.60
N LEU A 319 2.64 13.08 -10.53
CA LEU A 319 2.38 13.45 -9.15
C LEU A 319 3.67 13.77 -8.41
N SER A 320 3.64 14.77 -7.56
CA SER A 320 4.69 14.92 -6.54
C SER A 320 4.53 13.88 -5.44
N ALA A 321 5.59 13.61 -4.69
CA ALA A 321 5.54 12.68 -3.55
C ALA A 321 4.46 13.06 -2.53
N GLU A 322 4.23 14.36 -2.30
CA GLU A 322 3.19 14.87 -1.42
C GLU A 322 1.78 14.61 -1.97
N GLU A 323 1.57 14.86 -3.26
CA GLU A 323 0.30 14.57 -3.94
C GLU A 323 0.00 13.07 -3.92
N MET A 324 1.01 12.22 -4.14
CA MET A 324 0.84 10.77 -4.08
C MET A 324 0.52 10.29 -2.66
N ALA A 325 1.19 10.81 -1.63
CA ALA A 325 0.91 10.48 -0.24
C ALA A 325 -0.50 10.92 0.19
N SER A 326 -1.05 11.96 -0.42
CA SER A 326 -2.42 12.41 -0.19
C SER A 326 -3.46 11.41 -0.70
N MET A 327 -3.14 10.67 -1.77
CA MET A 327 -4.04 9.71 -2.39
C MET A 327 -3.79 8.26 -1.96
N PHE A 328 -2.60 7.97 -1.45
CA PHE A 328 -2.24 6.67 -0.89
C PHE A 328 -1.30 6.82 0.30
N HIS A 329 -1.74 6.39 1.45
CA HIS A 329 -0.92 6.09 2.62
C HIS A 329 -1.51 4.89 3.36
N LEU A 330 -0.75 4.30 4.26
CA LEU A 330 -1.27 3.23 5.11
C LEU A 330 -2.32 3.80 6.07
N PRO A 331 -3.35 3.03 6.46
CA PRO A 331 -4.40 3.53 7.33
C PRO A 331 -3.80 4.03 8.63
N LEU A 332 -4.28 5.19 9.06
CA LEU A 332 -3.83 5.79 10.32
C LEU A 332 -4.33 4.95 11.49
N PRO A 333 -3.57 4.85 12.59
CA PRO A 333 -4.00 4.07 13.75
C PRO A 333 -5.38 4.47 14.31
N SER A 334 -5.77 5.74 14.08
CA SER A 334 -7.05 6.32 14.48
C SER A 334 -8.16 6.19 13.42
N THR A 335 -7.90 5.62 12.25
CA THR A 335 -8.90 5.48 11.20
C THR A 335 -10.06 4.59 11.65
N GLU A 336 -11.29 5.07 11.54
CA GLU A 336 -12.51 4.37 11.97
C GLU A 336 -13.25 3.65 10.84
N THR A 337 -12.77 3.80 9.60
CA THR A 337 -13.39 3.12 8.45
C THR A 337 -13.54 1.62 8.72
N PRO A 338 -14.74 1.05 8.58
CA PRO A 338 -14.97 -0.37 8.79
C PRO A 338 -14.26 -1.20 7.72
N LYS A 339 -14.14 -2.51 7.98
CA LYS A 339 -13.55 -3.50 7.05
C LYS A 339 -12.05 -3.37 6.78
N ILE A 340 -11.33 -2.41 7.36
CA ILE A 340 -9.88 -2.34 7.21
C ILE A 340 -9.22 -3.59 7.80
N ASN A 341 -8.32 -4.19 7.03
CA ASN A 341 -7.57 -5.38 7.42
C ASN A 341 -6.39 -5.00 8.33
N TRP A 342 -6.71 -4.75 9.60
CA TRP A 342 -5.72 -4.38 10.61
C TRP A 342 -4.81 -5.53 11.01
N LEU A 343 -3.61 -5.21 11.47
CA LEU A 343 -2.77 -6.17 12.18
C LEU A 343 -3.37 -6.42 13.57
N LEU A 344 -3.77 -7.66 13.82
CA LEU A 344 -4.46 -8.04 15.07
C LEU A 344 -3.51 -8.11 16.28
N SER A 345 -2.22 -8.38 16.05
CA SER A 345 -1.21 -8.45 17.11
C SER A 345 0.08 -7.78 16.65
N ARG A 346 0.74 -7.05 17.55
CA ARG A 346 2.07 -6.50 17.26
C ARG A 346 3.09 -7.63 17.27
N LYS A 347 3.80 -7.81 16.16
CA LYS A 347 5.02 -8.62 16.16
C LYS A 347 6.17 -7.76 16.67
N ALA A 348 6.81 -8.20 17.73
CA ALA A 348 7.99 -7.55 18.30
C ALA A 348 9.23 -8.40 18.05
N LEU A 349 10.39 -7.75 17.99
CA LEU A 349 11.65 -8.47 18.01
C LEU A 349 11.70 -9.30 19.30
N PRO A 350 11.98 -10.61 19.23
CA PRO A 350 12.13 -11.42 20.42
C PRO A 350 13.31 -10.90 21.28
N PRO A 351 13.27 -11.11 22.60
CA PRO A 351 14.37 -10.72 23.48
C PRO A 351 15.71 -11.30 23.00
N PRO A 352 16.82 -10.54 23.10
CA PRO A 352 18.12 -11.00 22.59
C PRO A 352 18.69 -12.21 23.35
N ASN A 353 18.15 -12.50 24.53
CA ASN A 353 18.59 -13.58 25.42
C ASN A 353 17.64 -14.78 25.43
N LEU A 354 17.04 -15.10 24.28
CA LEU A 354 16.25 -16.33 24.14
C LEU A 354 17.11 -17.55 24.49
N PRO A 355 16.59 -18.50 25.30
CA PRO A 355 17.28 -19.73 25.57
C PRO A 355 17.54 -20.53 24.27
N SER A 356 18.75 -21.04 24.12
CA SER A 356 19.15 -21.99 23.07
C SER A 356 18.77 -23.44 23.38
N GLU A 357 18.51 -23.73 24.66
CA GLU A 357 18.20 -25.07 25.16
C GLU A 357 16.86 -25.10 25.89
N GLY A 358 16.30 -26.30 26.02
CA GLY A 358 15.01 -26.52 26.67
C GLY A 358 13.90 -26.86 25.70
N ILE A 359 12.66 -26.91 26.20
CA ILE A 359 11.50 -27.27 25.40
C ILE A 359 11.15 -26.16 24.40
N LEU A 360 10.87 -26.55 23.15
CA LEU A 360 10.45 -25.62 22.12
C LEU A 360 8.97 -25.22 22.33
N LEU A 361 8.72 -23.95 22.56
CA LEU A 361 7.36 -23.41 22.69
C LEU A 361 6.77 -23.02 21.33
N GLY A 362 7.61 -22.61 20.39
CA GLY A 362 7.19 -22.19 19.05
C GLY A 362 8.26 -21.37 18.32
N LEU A 363 7.85 -20.81 17.18
CA LEU A 363 8.70 -19.96 16.37
C LEU A 363 8.16 -18.53 16.41
N SER A 364 9.03 -17.58 16.76
CA SER A 364 8.75 -16.15 16.58
C SER A 364 9.28 -15.71 15.23
N GLU A 365 8.42 -15.15 14.39
CA GLU A 365 8.80 -14.61 13.09
C GLU A 365 8.76 -13.09 13.13
N TYR A 366 9.92 -12.47 12.88
CA TYR A 366 10.04 -11.02 12.83
C TYR A 366 10.90 -10.61 11.64
N ARG A 367 10.34 -9.78 10.76
CA ARG A 367 11.00 -9.27 9.52
C ARG A 367 11.63 -10.38 8.65
N GLY A 368 10.92 -11.49 8.48
CA GLY A 368 11.40 -12.64 7.68
C GLY A 368 12.40 -13.56 8.38
N HIS A 369 12.87 -13.22 9.59
CA HIS A 369 13.71 -14.07 10.40
C HIS A 369 12.88 -14.90 11.38
N LYS A 370 13.19 -16.18 11.49
CA LYS A 370 12.54 -17.12 12.41
C LYS A 370 13.46 -17.36 13.61
N TYR A 371 12.90 -17.19 14.81
CA TYR A 371 13.60 -17.41 16.08
C TYR A 371 12.89 -18.50 16.85
N GLU A 372 13.62 -19.50 17.30
CA GLU A 372 13.07 -20.52 18.18
C GLU A 372 12.87 -19.92 19.58
N VAL A 373 11.66 -20.07 20.10
CA VAL A 373 11.33 -19.65 21.47
C VAL A 373 11.30 -20.92 22.32
N ARG A 374 12.27 -21.02 23.24
CA ARG A 374 12.44 -22.15 24.12
C ARG A 374 12.28 -21.78 25.58
N MET A 375 11.85 -22.72 26.41
CA MET A 375 11.77 -22.58 27.87
C MET A 375 12.79 -23.50 28.53
N LYS A 376 13.63 -22.93 29.37
CA LYS A 376 14.64 -23.68 30.16
C LYS A 376 13.97 -24.66 31.09
N SER A 377 14.60 -25.82 31.34
CA SER A 377 14.08 -26.84 32.24
C SER A 377 13.89 -26.31 33.67
N GLY A 378 14.73 -25.37 34.12
CA GLY A 378 14.59 -24.74 35.43
C GLY A 378 13.35 -23.87 35.57
N ASP A 379 12.96 -23.19 34.49
CA ASP A 379 11.77 -22.31 34.47
C ASP A 379 10.49 -23.11 34.44
N ARG A 380 10.51 -24.34 33.95
CA ARG A 380 9.36 -25.27 33.91
C ARG A 380 8.90 -25.73 35.29
N ARG A 381 9.73 -25.59 36.30
CA ARG A 381 9.34 -25.87 37.69
C ARG A 381 8.39 -24.83 38.27
N ARG A 382 8.22 -23.70 37.55
CA ARG A 382 7.20 -22.70 37.82
C ARG A 382 5.96 -23.03 37.00
N HIS A 383 4.80 -22.70 37.53
CA HIS A 383 3.53 -22.98 36.84
C HIS A 383 3.39 -22.14 35.56
N MET A 384 2.79 -22.73 34.53
CA MET A 384 2.41 -22.04 33.29
C MET A 384 0.90 -21.95 33.21
N TYR A 385 0.39 -20.78 32.88
CA TYR A 385 -1.02 -20.55 32.66
C TYR A 385 -1.24 -20.11 31.21
N VAL A 386 -2.05 -20.88 30.44
CA VAL A 386 -2.31 -20.64 29.03
C VAL A 386 -3.77 -20.26 28.84
N ILE A 387 -4.01 -19.01 28.39
CA ILE A 387 -5.34 -18.46 28.16
C ILE A 387 -5.57 -18.31 26.65
N GLY A 388 -6.76 -18.70 26.20
CA GLY A 388 -7.20 -18.48 24.82
C GLY A 388 -8.64 -18.90 24.61
N LYS A 389 -9.30 -18.35 23.60
CA LYS A 389 -10.64 -18.77 23.18
C LYS A 389 -10.61 -20.23 22.68
N SER A 390 -11.80 -20.85 22.57
CA SER A 390 -11.90 -22.17 21.92
C SER A 390 -11.40 -22.10 20.47
N GLY A 391 -10.70 -23.15 20.02
CA GLY A 391 -10.20 -23.26 18.65
C GLY A 391 -8.92 -22.48 18.32
N VAL A 392 -8.28 -21.77 19.29
CA VAL A 392 -7.03 -21.00 19.03
C VAL A 392 -5.75 -21.82 19.18
N GLY A 393 -5.83 -23.14 19.42
CA GLY A 393 -4.68 -24.04 19.49
C GLY A 393 -4.10 -24.28 20.88
N LYS A 394 -4.83 -24.02 21.98
CA LYS A 394 -4.33 -24.31 23.35
C LYS A 394 -3.94 -25.79 23.53
N SER A 395 -4.81 -26.73 23.12
CA SER A 395 -4.56 -28.15 23.24
C SER A 395 -3.38 -28.58 22.36
N VAL A 396 -3.28 -28.07 21.13
CA VAL A 396 -2.13 -28.32 20.23
C VAL A 396 -0.82 -27.85 20.86
N PHE A 397 -0.83 -26.68 21.52
CA PHE A 397 0.35 -26.18 22.24
C PHE A 397 0.75 -27.10 23.39
N GLN A 398 -0.23 -27.56 24.19
CA GLN A 398 0.01 -28.53 25.29
C GLN A 398 0.51 -29.88 24.75
N ALA A 399 -0.14 -30.44 23.72
CA ALA A 399 0.26 -31.67 23.07
C ALA A 399 1.70 -31.60 22.54
N SER A 400 2.10 -30.49 21.93
CA SER A 400 3.48 -30.27 21.47
C SER A 400 4.51 -30.31 22.60
N MET A 401 4.18 -29.76 23.78
CA MET A 401 5.06 -29.79 24.95
C MET A 401 5.14 -31.20 25.54
N ILE A 402 4.00 -31.88 25.66
CA ILE A 402 3.89 -33.26 26.16
C ILE A 402 4.68 -34.23 25.27
N LYS A 403 4.52 -34.09 23.95
CA LYS A 403 5.25 -34.89 22.97
C LYS A 403 6.77 -34.82 23.19
N GLN A 404 7.30 -33.60 23.32
CA GLN A 404 8.74 -33.39 23.54
C GLN A 404 9.23 -33.99 24.87
N ASP A 405 8.38 -34.02 25.90
CA ASP A 405 8.73 -34.66 27.17
C ASP A 405 8.74 -36.20 27.05
N ILE A 406 7.74 -36.77 26.40
CA ILE A 406 7.65 -38.22 26.15
C ILE A 406 8.86 -38.68 25.33
N GLU A 407 9.17 -37.99 24.21
CA GLU A 407 10.32 -38.28 23.36
C GLU A 407 11.67 -38.15 24.07
N ALA A 408 11.76 -37.21 25.02
CA ALA A 408 12.95 -37.02 25.83
C ALA A 408 13.07 -38.02 27.04
N GLY A 409 12.16 -38.98 27.16
CA GLY A 409 12.16 -39.96 28.23
C GLY A 409 11.71 -39.42 29.61
N ARG A 410 11.02 -38.30 29.62
CA ARG A 410 10.55 -37.69 30.87
C ARG A 410 9.20 -38.25 31.31
N GLY A 411 8.92 -38.17 32.59
CA GLY A 411 7.58 -38.49 33.12
C GLY A 411 6.62 -37.34 32.87
N VAL A 412 5.38 -37.66 32.45
CA VAL A 412 4.32 -36.72 32.19
C VAL A 412 3.02 -37.21 32.82
N CYS A 413 2.26 -36.29 33.40
CA CYS A 413 0.91 -36.57 33.84
C CYS A 413 -0.04 -35.62 33.10
N VAL A 414 -1.01 -36.18 32.38
CA VAL A 414 -2.03 -35.44 31.64
C VAL A 414 -3.38 -35.65 32.30
N ILE A 415 -4.08 -34.54 32.61
CA ILE A 415 -5.45 -34.56 33.13
C ILE A 415 -6.30 -33.78 32.14
N ASP A 416 -7.18 -34.47 31.44
CA ASP A 416 -8.08 -33.87 30.47
C ASP A 416 -9.53 -34.32 30.72
N PRO A 417 -10.44 -33.38 31.04
CA PRO A 417 -11.84 -33.69 31.28
C PRO A 417 -12.60 -34.13 30.02
N HIS A 418 -12.04 -33.88 28.82
CA HIS A 418 -12.67 -34.21 27.53
C HIS A 418 -12.12 -35.50 26.89
N GLY A 419 -10.90 -35.89 27.24
CA GLY A 419 -10.24 -37.09 26.73
C GLY A 419 -9.45 -36.89 25.44
N ASP A 420 -9.82 -35.94 24.56
CA ASP A 420 -9.21 -35.74 23.23
C ASP A 420 -7.69 -35.55 23.29
N LEU A 421 -7.21 -34.78 24.28
CA LEU A 421 -5.77 -34.54 24.48
C LEU A 421 -5.04 -35.81 24.96
N ILE A 422 -5.69 -36.65 25.74
CA ILE A 422 -5.11 -37.91 26.23
C ILE A 422 -4.94 -38.87 25.04
N ASP A 423 -5.95 -39.03 24.19
CA ASP A 423 -5.90 -39.86 23.01
C ASP A 423 -4.76 -39.42 22.08
N GLU A 424 -4.61 -38.12 21.83
CA GLU A 424 -3.51 -37.57 21.05
C GLU A 424 -2.14 -37.85 21.70
N CYS A 425 -2.02 -37.73 23.00
CA CYS A 425 -0.77 -37.97 23.73
C CYS A 425 -0.35 -39.46 23.73
N LEU A 426 -1.29 -40.40 23.74
CA LEU A 426 -1.02 -41.82 23.66
C LEU A 426 -0.32 -42.18 22.35
N GLU A 427 -0.63 -41.50 21.25
CA GLU A 427 0.02 -41.70 19.95
C GLU A 427 1.51 -41.35 19.95
N TYR A 428 1.94 -40.48 20.88
CA TYR A 428 3.35 -40.04 20.99
C TYR A 428 4.21 -41.00 21.82
N VAL A 429 3.62 -41.99 22.49
CA VAL A 429 4.36 -42.91 23.35
C VAL A 429 5.12 -43.93 22.48
N PRO A 430 6.47 -43.99 22.60
CA PRO A 430 7.26 -45.04 21.91
C PRO A 430 6.87 -46.43 22.41
N LYS A 431 6.97 -47.42 21.54
CA LYS A 431 6.61 -48.82 21.86
C LYS A 431 7.38 -49.37 23.07
N GLU A 432 8.62 -48.93 23.22
CA GLU A 432 9.53 -49.32 24.32
C GLU A 432 9.07 -48.81 25.67
N ARG A 433 8.17 -47.80 25.68
CA ARG A 433 7.62 -47.21 26.88
C ARG A 433 6.13 -47.50 27.09
N ALA A 434 5.56 -48.41 26.31
CA ALA A 434 4.14 -48.71 26.43
C ALA A 434 3.78 -49.25 27.83
N ASP A 435 4.68 -50.00 28.48
CA ASP A 435 4.49 -50.51 29.83
C ASP A 435 4.62 -49.45 30.94
N ASP A 436 5.14 -48.28 30.62
CA ASP A 436 5.21 -47.15 31.53
C ASP A 436 3.92 -46.33 31.61
N VAL A 437 2.95 -46.64 30.73
CA VAL A 437 1.71 -45.86 30.63
C VAL A 437 0.67 -46.37 31.62
N ILE A 438 0.17 -45.42 32.41
CA ILE A 438 -0.98 -45.66 33.29
C ILE A 438 -2.12 -44.82 32.76
N LEU A 439 -3.13 -45.45 32.22
CA LEU A 439 -4.36 -44.80 31.77
C LEU A 439 -5.45 -44.99 32.83
N PHE A 440 -5.95 -43.86 33.35
CA PHE A 440 -7.08 -43.85 34.26
C PHE A 440 -8.27 -43.18 33.60
N ASP A 441 -9.26 -44.02 33.24
CA ASP A 441 -10.54 -43.54 32.73
C ASP A 441 -11.64 -43.86 33.76
N PRO A 442 -12.21 -42.84 34.42
CA PRO A 442 -13.31 -43.06 35.37
C PRO A 442 -14.58 -43.67 34.76
N ALA A 443 -14.71 -43.60 33.44
CA ALA A 443 -15.86 -44.17 32.71
C ALA A 443 -15.63 -45.65 32.30
N ASP A 444 -14.42 -46.18 32.47
CA ASP A 444 -14.14 -47.61 32.19
C ASP A 444 -14.51 -48.44 33.42
N PHE A 445 -15.72 -48.99 33.39
CA PHE A 445 -16.22 -49.90 34.44
C PHE A 445 -15.70 -51.34 34.31
N GLU A 446 -15.09 -51.69 33.16
CA GLU A 446 -14.56 -53.04 32.97
C GLU A 446 -13.17 -53.22 33.56
N ARG A 447 -12.45 -52.13 33.74
CA ARG A 447 -11.05 -52.10 34.25
C ARG A 447 -10.87 -51.12 35.38
N PRO A 448 -11.55 -51.30 36.51
CA PRO A 448 -11.43 -50.38 37.63
C PRO A 448 -10.02 -50.42 38.22
N LEU A 449 -9.40 -49.26 38.37
CA LEU A 449 -8.16 -49.09 39.10
C LEU A 449 -8.49 -49.08 40.59
N GLY A 450 -7.91 -50.05 41.34
CA GLY A 450 -7.94 -49.97 42.81
C GLY A 450 -7.05 -48.83 43.32
N LEU A 451 -7.63 -47.91 44.05
CA LEU A 451 -6.92 -46.84 44.74
C LEU A 451 -6.31 -47.33 46.00
#